data_c8160701bb4b9dc2b738301acfc046ae
#
_entry.id   c8160701bb4b9dc2b738301acfc046ae
#
_cell.length_a   1.000
_cell.length_b   1.000
_cell.length_c   1.000
_cell.angle_alpha   90.00
_cell.angle_beta   90.00
_cell.angle_gamma   90.00
#
_symmetry.space_group_name_H-M   'P 1'
#
loop_
_entity.id
_entity.type
_entity.pdbx_description
1 polymer ?
#
loop_
_entity_poly.entity_id
_entity_poly.type
_entity_poly.pdbx_seq_one_letter_code
_entity_poly.pdbx_strand_id
1 'polypeptide(L)'
;MCIRDRENPLPLVEAQTDMASAEERLSHVELIRPEICSLDCGTMNFAEGDYIMANTTSMLRDMAARIRDLRVRPELEVFDMGHLVFANQLIKEGLVDEPALFQLCMGIPYGAPDDPQTLLAFANNLPRNSFFSAFSIGRMQLPYVAMAPLAGGNVRVGLEDNIYLSRGELATNEQLVERAVTILDAMNCKILGPDEVREKLQLN
;
A
#
# COMPACT_ATOMS: atom_id res chain seq x y z
N MET A 1 -13.32 14.58 -19.86
CA MET A 1 -13.66 13.80 -21.07
C MET A 1 -13.64 12.34 -20.67
N CYS A 2 -14.82 11.70 -20.55
CA CYS A 2 -14.87 10.26 -20.26
C CYS A 2 -14.50 9.50 -21.52
N ILE A 3 -13.37 8.81 -21.51
CA ILE A 3 -13.06 7.82 -22.53
C ILE A 3 -13.88 6.59 -22.17
N ARG A 4 -15.04 6.43 -22.80
CA ARG A 4 -15.83 5.21 -22.73
C ARG A 4 -15.35 4.25 -23.80
N ASP A 5 -15.08 3.04 -23.35
CA ASP A 5 -15.04 1.82 -24.16
C ASP A 5 -14.20 1.83 -25.42
N ARG A 6 -13.01 1.36 -25.32
CA ARG A 6 -12.38 0.67 -26.45
C ARG A 6 -11.42 -0.36 -25.90
N GLU A 7 -11.33 -1.46 -26.58
CA GLU A 7 -10.48 -2.62 -26.30
C GLU A 7 -8.99 -2.29 -26.16
N ASN A 8 -8.59 -1.04 -26.47
CA ASN A 8 -7.24 -0.49 -26.25
C ASN A 8 -7.35 1.03 -26.02
N PRO A 9 -7.51 1.49 -24.78
CA PRO A 9 -7.69 2.92 -24.48
C PRO A 9 -6.44 3.79 -24.73
N LEU A 10 -5.27 3.20 -24.84
CA LEU A 10 -4.01 3.87 -25.14
C LEU A 10 -3.22 3.01 -26.12
N PRO A 11 -2.60 3.60 -27.17
CA PRO A 11 -1.63 2.88 -27.96
C PRO A 11 -0.39 2.65 -27.09
N LEU A 12 -0.35 1.50 -26.38
CA LEU A 12 0.86 1.09 -25.70
C LEU A 12 1.91 0.78 -26.77
N VAL A 13 2.98 1.56 -26.76
CA VAL A 13 4.16 1.24 -27.57
C VAL A 13 4.91 0.16 -26.83
N GLU A 14 4.83 -1.07 -27.28
CA GLU A 14 5.39 -2.27 -26.64
C GLU A 14 6.88 -2.09 -26.23
N ALA A 15 7.64 -1.33 -27.00
CA ALA A 15 9.03 -1.00 -26.69
C ALA A 15 9.22 0.04 -25.57
N GLN A 16 8.15 0.64 -25.05
CA GLN A 16 8.18 1.71 -24.04
C GLN A 16 7.35 1.38 -22.80
N THR A 17 6.83 0.17 -22.69
CA THR A 17 6.05 -0.27 -21.53
C THR A 17 6.63 -1.56 -20.96
N ASP A 18 6.67 -1.63 -19.65
CA ASP A 18 6.97 -2.84 -18.87
C ASP A 18 5.69 -3.43 -18.24
N MET A 19 4.52 -2.98 -18.73
CA MET A 19 3.23 -3.47 -18.25
C MET A 19 3.08 -4.96 -18.49
N ALA A 20 2.89 -5.70 -17.39
CA ALA A 20 2.66 -7.14 -17.40
C ALA A 20 1.19 -7.47 -17.12
N SER A 21 0.75 -8.65 -17.53
CA SER A 21 -0.58 -9.18 -17.24
C SER A 21 -0.76 -9.46 -15.75
N ALA A 22 -2.01 -9.60 -15.29
CA ALA A 22 -2.30 -10.00 -13.90
C ALA A 22 -1.61 -11.33 -13.52
N GLU A 23 -1.55 -12.28 -14.46
CA GLU A 23 -0.89 -13.57 -14.26
C GLU A 23 0.63 -13.41 -14.07
N GLU A 24 1.29 -12.67 -14.94
CA GLU A 24 2.73 -12.43 -14.85
C GLU A 24 3.09 -11.69 -13.56
N ARG A 25 2.30 -10.71 -13.17
CA ARG A 25 2.51 -9.92 -11.94
C ARG A 25 2.35 -10.76 -10.67
N LEU A 26 1.51 -11.79 -10.68
CA LEU A 26 1.30 -12.67 -9.53
C LEU A 26 2.13 -13.94 -9.57
N SER A 27 2.93 -14.18 -10.60
CA SER A 27 3.72 -15.41 -10.76
C SER A 27 4.60 -15.73 -9.54
N HIS A 28 5.21 -14.71 -8.95
CA HIS A 28 6.01 -14.87 -7.71
C HIS A 28 5.14 -15.18 -6.48
N VAL A 29 3.93 -14.62 -6.37
CA VAL A 29 2.99 -14.91 -5.29
C VAL A 29 2.49 -16.34 -5.39
N GLU A 30 2.19 -16.81 -6.60
CA GLU A 30 1.77 -18.21 -6.86
C GLU A 30 2.88 -19.21 -6.51
N LEU A 31 4.14 -18.86 -6.82
CA LEU A 31 5.30 -19.71 -6.55
C LEU A 31 5.65 -19.78 -5.06
N ILE A 32 5.70 -18.62 -4.38
CA ILE A 32 6.23 -18.49 -3.01
C ILE A 32 5.11 -18.70 -1.99
N ARG A 33 3.88 -18.30 -2.31
CA ARG A 33 2.72 -18.28 -1.41
C ARG A 33 3.03 -17.61 -0.07
N PRO A 34 3.41 -16.33 -0.09
CA PRO A 34 3.70 -15.59 1.13
C PRO A 34 2.43 -15.45 1.98
N GLU A 35 2.58 -15.12 3.26
CA GLU A 35 1.42 -14.85 4.14
C GLU A 35 0.69 -13.55 3.70
N ILE A 36 1.44 -12.56 3.20
CA ILE A 36 0.94 -11.25 2.75
C ILE A 36 1.61 -10.91 1.41
N CYS A 37 0.88 -10.26 0.51
CA CYS A 37 1.43 -9.64 -0.70
C CYS A 37 0.77 -8.28 -0.95
N SER A 38 1.49 -7.33 -1.53
CA SER A 38 0.94 -6.01 -1.89
C SER A 38 0.02 -6.09 -3.10
N LEU A 39 -1.01 -5.25 -3.12
CA LEU A 39 -1.90 -5.00 -4.25
C LEU A 39 -2.19 -3.50 -4.38
N ASP A 40 -1.58 -2.86 -5.37
CA ASP A 40 -1.78 -1.44 -5.66
C ASP A 40 -3.16 -1.18 -6.25
N CYS A 41 -4.03 -0.54 -5.49
CA CYS A 41 -5.46 -0.47 -5.79
C CYS A 41 -5.87 0.62 -6.78
N GLY A 42 -4.96 1.09 -7.64
CA GLY A 42 -5.34 2.10 -8.62
C GLY A 42 -4.25 2.48 -9.63
N THR A 43 -4.61 3.41 -10.47
CA THR A 43 -3.76 3.99 -11.52
C THR A 43 -3.32 5.37 -11.09
N MET A 44 -2.05 5.70 -11.24
CA MET A 44 -1.52 7.02 -10.89
C MET A 44 -0.41 7.48 -11.83
N ASN A 45 -0.26 8.82 -11.94
CA ASN A 45 0.89 9.43 -12.60
C ASN A 45 2.07 9.51 -11.64
N PHE A 46 3.28 9.47 -12.21
CA PHE A 46 4.51 9.78 -11.49
C PHE A 46 5.05 11.15 -11.89
N ALA A 47 5.76 11.81 -10.97
CA ALA A 47 6.37 13.12 -11.22
C ALA A 47 7.60 13.06 -12.12
N GLU A 48 8.27 11.93 -12.15
CA GLU A 48 9.51 11.74 -12.90
C GLU A 48 9.21 11.06 -14.23
N GLY A 49 9.52 11.76 -15.32
CA GLY A 49 9.23 11.27 -16.68
C GLY A 49 7.72 11.23 -16.97
N ASP A 50 7.36 10.64 -18.09
CA ASP A 50 5.96 10.40 -18.49
C ASP A 50 5.52 8.99 -18.09
N TYR A 51 5.66 8.65 -16.80
CA TYR A 51 5.28 7.34 -16.27
C TYR A 51 3.86 7.34 -15.73
N ILE A 52 3.15 6.27 -16.04
CA ILE A 52 1.83 5.96 -15.48
C ILE A 52 1.89 4.55 -14.94
N MET A 53 1.65 4.38 -13.63
CA MET A 53 1.29 3.07 -13.10
C MET A 53 -0.17 2.80 -13.44
N ALA A 54 -0.44 1.79 -14.26
CA ALA A 54 -1.78 1.49 -14.72
C ALA A 54 -2.28 0.16 -14.15
N ASN A 55 -3.36 0.24 -13.38
CA ASN A 55 -4.12 -0.89 -12.86
C ASN A 55 -5.59 -0.73 -13.25
N THR A 56 -6.03 -1.44 -14.29
CA THR A 56 -7.45 -1.41 -14.64
C THR A 56 -8.28 -2.12 -13.57
N THR A 57 -9.55 -1.74 -13.46
CA THR A 57 -10.46 -2.36 -12.47
C THR A 57 -10.68 -3.86 -12.73
N SER A 58 -10.55 -4.32 -13.97
CA SER A 58 -10.62 -5.75 -14.32
C SER A 58 -9.35 -6.50 -13.89
N MET A 59 -8.15 -5.93 -14.12
CA MET A 59 -6.89 -6.51 -13.66
C MET A 59 -6.88 -6.65 -12.13
N LEU A 60 -7.31 -5.61 -11.41
CA LEU A 60 -7.37 -5.64 -9.94
C LEU A 60 -8.33 -6.70 -9.43
N ARG A 61 -9.50 -6.89 -10.07
CA ARG A 61 -10.42 -7.98 -9.71
C ARG A 61 -9.83 -9.36 -9.98
N ASP A 62 -9.15 -9.54 -11.10
CA ASP A 62 -8.48 -10.81 -11.41
C ASP A 62 -7.36 -11.10 -10.41
N MET A 63 -6.49 -10.12 -10.14
CA MET A 63 -5.43 -10.29 -9.14
C MET A 63 -5.98 -10.56 -7.73
N ALA A 64 -6.98 -9.81 -7.28
CA ALA A 64 -7.59 -10.01 -5.96
C ALA A 64 -8.22 -11.41 -5.84
N ALA A 65 -8.93 -11.88 -6.88
CA ALA A 65 -9.51 -13.22 -6.90
C ALA A 65 -8.42 -14.30 -6.79
N ARG A 66 -7.34 -14.20 -7.56
CA ARG A 66 -6.21 -15.15 -7.55
C ARG A 66 -5.51 -15.16 -6.19
N ILE A 67 -5.23 -13.97 -5.60
CA ILE A 67 -4.61 -13.84 -4.28
C ILE A 67 -5.49 -14.53 -3.22
N ARG A 68 -6.80 -14.32 -3.24
CA ARG A 68 -7.76 -14.96 -2.34
C ARG A 68 -7.75 -16.49 -2.51
N ASP A 69 -7.76 -16.98 -3.74
CA ASP A 69 -7.79 -18.43 -4.04
C ASP A 69 -6.47 -19.12 -3.58
N LEU A 70 -5.37 -18.39 -3.54
CA LEU A 70 -4.10 -18.81 -2.95
C LEU A 70 -4.09 -18.77 -1.42
N ARG A 71 -5.11 -18.18 -0.78
CA ARG A 71 -5.20 -17.90 0.65
C ARG A 71 -4.07 -16.99 1.16
N VAL A 72 -3.61 -16.08 0.33
CA VAL A 72 -2.65 -15.03 0.67
C VAL A 72 -3.44 -13.79 1.11
N ARG A 73 -2.96 -13.06 2.09
CA ARG A 73 -3.58 -11.80 2.52
C ARG A 73 -3.10 -10.66 1.63
N PRO A 74 -3.98 -9.98 0.85
CA PRO A 74 -3.56 -8.78 0.14
C PRO A 74 -3.39 -7.61 1.12
N GLU A 75 -2.28 -6.89 1.03
CA GLU A 75 -2.10 -5.56 1.57
C GLU A 75 -2.52 -4.57 0.48
N LEU A 76 -3.67 -3.91 0.72
CA LEU A 76 -4.29 -3.00 -0.25
C LEU A 76 -3.60 -1.66 -0.20
N GLU A 77 -2.70 -1.39 -1.13
CA GLU A 77 -2.00 -0.10 -1.22
C GLU A 77 -2.89 0.95 -1.88
N VAL A 78 -3.14 2.04 -1.18
CA VAL A 78 -3.98 3.15 -1.63
C VAL A 78 -3.20 4.45 -1.59
N PHE A 79 -3.13 5.11 -2.75
CA PHE A 79 -2.33 6.30 -3.01
C PHE A 79 -3.18 7.55 -3.13
N ASP A 80 -4.49 7.41 -3.27
CA ASP A 80 -5.48 8.47 -3.23
C ASP A 80 -6.85 7.94 -2.74
N MET A 81 -7.80 8.85 -2.55
CA MET A 81 -9.13 8.48 -2.03
C MET A 81 -9.95 7.65 -3.03
N GLY A 82 -9.72 7.79 -4.33
CA GLY A 82 -10.37 6.97 -5.35
C GLY A 82 -9.91 5.52 -5.29
N HIS A 83 -8.64 5.28 -5.00
CA HIS A 83 -8.09 3.94 -4.77
C HIS A 83 -8.74 3.29 -3.55
N LEU A 84 -8.92 4.05 -2.43
CA LEU A 84 -9.61 3.55 -1.25
C LEU A 84 -11.07 3.18 -1.56
N VAL A 85 -11.78 3.99 -2.34
CA VAL A 85 -13.15 3.69 -2.77
C VAL A 85 -13.19 2.37 -3.55
N PHE A 86 -12.24 2.14 -4.46
CA PHE A 86 -12.19 0.93 -5.24
C PHE A 86 -11.75 -0.29 -4.41
N ALA A 87 -10.79 -0.15 -3.51
CA ALA A 87 -10.41 -1.21 -2.57
C ALA A 87 -11.61 -1.66 -1.70
N ASN A 88 -12.42 -0.70 -1.21
CA ASN A 88 -13.67 -0.99 -0.53
C ASN A 88 -14.69 -1.72 -1.42
N GLN A 89 -14.67 -1.47 -2.74
CA GLN A 89 -15.51 -2.19 -3.68
C GLN A 89 -15.06 -3.65 -3.85
N LEU A 90 -13.75 -3.93 -3.89
CA LEU A 90 -13.23 -5.30 -3.94
C LEU A 90 -13.64 -6.12 -2.71
N ILE A 91 -13.64 -5.52 -1.52
CA ILE A 91 -14.13 -6.15 -0.28
C ILE A 91 -15.63 -6.47 -0.40
N LYS A 92 -16.44 -5.52 -0.85
CA LYS A 92 -17.91 -5.72 -1.04
C LYS A 92 -18.24 -6.80 -2.07
N GLU A 93 -17.40 -6.98 -3.08
CA GLU A 93 -17.50 -8.03 -4.09
C GLU A 93 -17.03 -9.40 -3.56
N GLY A 94 -16.52 -9.48 -2.33
CA GLY A 94 -16.01 -10.72 -1.73
C GLY A 94 -14.69 -11.20 -2.35
N LEU A 95 -13.93 -10.28 -2.98
CA LEU A 95 -12.63 -10.57 -3.56
C LEU A 95 -11.46 -10.38 -2.59
N VAL A 96 -11.72 -9.73 -1.46
CA VAL A 96 -10.77 -9.54 -0.36
C VAL A 96 -11.44 -9.96 0.93
N ASP A 97 -10.83 -10.91 1.66
CA ASP A 97 -11.33 -11.42 2.92
C ASP A 97 -11.10 -10.42 4.06
N GLU A 98 -12.02 -10.40 5.01
CA GLU A 98 -11.89 -9.64 6.25
C GLU A 98 -11.11 -10.46 7.33
N PRO A 99 -10.39 -9.79 8.23
CA PRO A 99 -10.14 -8.35 8.29
C PRO A 99 -9.25 -7.88 7.13
N ALA A 100 -9.66 -6.80 6.45
CA ALA A 100 -8.89 -6.26 5.34
C ALA A 100 -7.63 -5.54 5.86
N LEU A 101 -6.52 -5.66 5.13
CA LEU A 101 -5.27 -4.99 5.44
C LEU A 101 -5.02 -3.88 4.41
N PHE A 102 -4.82 -2.66 4.88
CA PHE A 102 -4.53 -1.50 4.04
C PHE A 102 -3.15 -0.92 4.31
N GLN A 103 -2.53 -0.40 3.27
CA GLN A 103 -1.37 0.46 3.34
C GLN A 103 -1.73 1.84 2.79
N LEU A 104 -1.71 2.87 3.64
CA LEU A 104 -1.94 4.25 3.23
C LEU A 104 -0.63 4.87 2.78
N CYS A 105 -0.48 5.03 1.46
CA CYS A 105 0.76 5.48 0.80
C CYS A 105 0.70 6.99 0.57
N MET A 106 1.37 7.77 1.42
CA MET A 106 1.22 9.22 1.44
C MET A 106 2.47 9.93 0.89
N GLY A 107 2.27 11.14 0.39
CA GLY A 107 3.37 12.01 -0.03
C GLY A 107 4.02 11.64 -1.36
N ILE A 108 3.52 10.65 -2.08
CA ILE A 108 3.95 10.35 -3.44
C ILE A 108 3.43 11.46 -4.35
N PRO A 109 4.28 12.06 -5.20
CA PRO A 109 3.84 13.13 -6.09
C PRO A 109 2.62 12.73 -6.92
N TYR A 110 1.60 13.61 -6.93
CA TYR A 110 0.29 13.43 -7.58
C TYR A 110 -0.63 12.36 -6.91
N GLY A 111 -0.17 11.74 -5.83
CA GLY A 111 -0.99 10.97 -4.90
C GLY A 111 -1.52 11.83 -3.74
N ALA A 112 -1.95 11.18 -2.67
CA ALA A 112 -2.45 11.84 -1.47
C ALA A 112 -1.34 12.65 -0.77
N PRO A 113 -1.62 13.91 -0.37
CA PRO A 113 -0.70 14.70 0.45
C PRO A 113 -0.41 14.04 1.81
N ASP A 114 0.76 14.32 2.35
CA ASP A 114 1.24 13.73 3.62
C ASP A 114 0.93 14.59 4.86
N ASP A 115 -0.11 15.42 4.78
CA ASP A 115 -0.58 16.21 5.91
C ASP A 115 -1.51 15.40 6.85
N PRO A 116 -1.62 15.79 8.14
CA PRO A 116 -2.43 15.05 9.11
C PRO A 116 -3.92 14.97 8.78
N GLN A 117 -4.49 15.98 8.12
CA GLN A 117 -5.91 16.00 7.77
C GLN A 117 -6.20 14.94 6.70
N THR A 118 -5.34 14.80 5.71
CA THR A 118 -5.45 13.79 4.67
C THR A 118 -5.32 12.38 5.27
N LEU A 119 -4.34 12.13 6.14
CA LEU A 119 -4.22 10.85 6.84
C LEU A 119 -5.50 10.49 7.62
N LEU A 120 -6.04 11.43 8.39
CA LEU A 120 -7.28 11.22 9.14
C LEU A 120 -8.49 11.01 8.23
N ALA A 121 -8.54 11.69 7.08
CA ALA A 121 -9.60 11.47 6.10
C ALA A 121 -9.57 10.04 5.55
N PHE A 122 -8.39 9.48 5.26
CA PHE A 122 -8.26 8.08 4.87
C PHE A 122 -8.67 7.14 5.99
N ALA A 123 -8.10 7.29 7.19
CA ALA A 123 -8.38 6.43 8.34
C ALA A 123 -9.89 6.38 8.67
N ASN A 124 -10.58 7.51 8.61
CA ASN A 124 -12.02 7.61 8.87
C ASN A 124 -12.90 6.98 7.78
N ASN A 125 -12.37 6.74 6.58
CA ASN A 125 -13.09 6.11 5.47
C ASN A 125 -12.75 4.62 5.27
N LEU A 126 -11.89 4.05 6.12
CA LEU A 126 -11.61 2.62 6.13
C LEU A 126 -12.83 1.82 6.63
N PRO A 127 -13.02 0.57 6.16
CA PRO A 127 -14.05 -0.32 6.70
C PRO A 127 -13.79 -0.60 8.19
N ARG A 128 -14.87 -0.87 8.94
CA ARG A 128 -14.75 -1.12 10.40
C ARG A 128 -13.90 -2.33 10.75
N ASN A 129 -13.96 -3.38 9.93
CA ASN A 129 -13.19 -4.61 10.12
C ASN A 129 -11.95 -4.61 9.23
N SER A 130 -11.05 -3.66 9.49
CA SER A 130 -9.78 -3.54 8.78
C SER A 130 -8.66 -3.11 9.70
N PHE A 131 -7.44 -3.42 9.29
CA PHE A 131 -6.21 -2.90 9.84
C PHE A 131 -5.52 -2.04 8.78
N PHE A 132 -4.76 -1.08 9.23
CA PHE A 132 -3.94 -0.30 8.29
C PHE A 132 -2.57 0.02 8.88
N SER A 133 -1.63 0.21 7.98
CA SER A 133 -0.39 0.92 8.21
C SER A 133 -0.36 2.17 7.35
N ALA A 134 0.44 3.15 7.74
CA ALA A 134 0.64 4.35 6.96
C ALA A 134 2.10 4.76 6.95
N PHE A 135 2.54 5.26 5.80
CA PHE A 135 3.86 5.85 5.63
C PHE A 135 3.78 7.10 4.74
N SER A 136 4.84 7.88 4.74
CA SER A 136 5.09 8.90 3.74
C SER A 136 6.50 8.75 3.20
N ILE A 137 6.70 9.14 1.94
CA ILE A 137 8.01 9.07 1.30
C ILE A 137 8.94 10.18 1.79
N GLY A 138 10.24 9.93 1.65
CA GLY A 138 11.29 10.91 1.93
C GLY A 138 11.31 11.39 3.37
N ARG A 139 11.47 12.69 3.55
CA ARG A 139 11.65 13.32 4.87
C ARG A 139 10.51 13.10 5.85
N MET A 140 9.29 12.80 5.37
CA MET A 140 8.12 12.60 6.20
C MET A 140 7.96 11.16 6.70
N GLN A 141 8.79 10.20 6.25
CA GLN A 141 8.71 8.80 6.72
C GLN A 141 8.82 8.72 8.24
N LEU A 142 9.84 9.33 8.85
CA LEU A 142 10.01 9.28 10.31
C LEU A 142 8.93 10.02 11.10
N PRO A 143 8.46 11.23 10.72
CA PRO A 143 7.26 11.82 11.31
C PRO A 143 6.02 10.93 11.25
N TYR A 144 5.85 10.16 10.16
CA TYR A 144 4.72 9.23 10.03
C TYR A 144 4.76 8.07 11.02
N VAL A 145 5.94 7.69 11.54
CA VAL A 145 6.05 6.71 12.63
C VAL A 145 5.25 7.15 13.87
N ALA A 146 5.17 8.45 14.12
CA ALA A 146 4.34 8.97 15.20
C ALA A 146 2.88 9.22 14.78
N MET A 147 2.66 9.70 13.55
CA MET A 147 1.33 10.07 13.07
C MET A 147 0.42 8.87 12.83
N ALA A 148 0.93 7.78 12.28
CA ALA A 148 0.15 6.60 11.96
C ALA A 148 -0.48 5.95 13.21
N PRO A 149 0.23 5.70 14.33
CA PRO A 149 -0.36 5.20 15.57
C PRO A 149 -1.38 6.15 16.19
N LEU A 150 -1.16 7.47 16.11
CA LEU A 150 -2.12 8.47 16.61
C LEU A 150 -3.43 8.44 15.79
N ALA A 151 -3.38 8.04 14.54
CA ALA A 151 -4.56 7.79 13.71
C ALA A 151 -5.16 6.37 13.88
N GLY A 152 -4.57 5.52 14.75
CA GLY A 152 -5.02 4.15 15.02
C GLY A 152 -4.39 3.09 14.12
N GLY A 153 -3.37 3.43 13.34
CA GLY A 153 -2.67 2.56 12.39
C GLY A 153 -1.36 1.98 12.90
N ASN A 154 -0.75 1.17 12.06
CA ASN A 154 0.60 0.66 12.21
C ASN A 154 1.56 1.49 11.35
N VAL A 155 2.86 1.19 11.42
CA VAL A 155 3.91 1.96 10.74
C VAL A 155 4.64 1.13 9.71
N ARG A 156 5.12 1.79 8.66
CA ARG A 156 6.06 1.24 7.68
C ARG A 156 7.26 2.18 7.56
N VAL A 157 8.47 1.63 7.55
CA VAL A 157 9.72 2.33 7.26
C VAL A 157 10.61 1.44 6.39
N GLY A 158 11.48 2.05 5.62
CA GLY A 158 12.47 1.33 4.80
C GLY A 158 13.03 2.19 3.67
N LEU A 159 14.05 1.64 3.00
CA LEU A 159 14.79 2.33 1.94
C LEU A 159 14.00 2.51 0.65
N GLU A 160 12.90 1.76 0.46
CA GLU A 160 11.97 1.99 -0.65
C GLU A 160 11.37 3.40 -0.58
N ASP A 161 11.04 3.84 0.64
CA ASP A 161 10.31 5.09 0.86
C ASP A 161 11.21 6.25 1.24
N ASN A 162 12.38 6.00 1.87
CA ASN A 162 13.31 7.02 2.33
C ASN A 162 14.73 6.47 2.48
N ILE A 163 15.69 7.11 1.84
CA ILE A 163 17.10 6.71 1.87
C ILE A 163 17.95 7.44 2.92
N TYR A 164 17.35 8.34 3.72
CA TYR A 164 18.09 9.16 4.69
C TYR A 164 17.68 8.85 6.13
N LEU A 165 18.69 8.66 6.98
CA LEU A 165 18.51 8.61 8.44
C LEU A 165 18.31 10.03 9.01
N SER A 166 19.12 10.97 8.53
CA SER A 166 19.05 12.39 8.84
C SER A 166 19.51 13.21 7.63
N ARG A 167 19.43 14.54 7.73
CA ARG A 167 19.81 15.41 6.62
C ARG A 167 21.26 15.16 6.18
N GLY A 168 21.43 14.63 4.96
CA GLY A 168 22.74 14.35 4.35
C GLY A 168 23.40 13.06 4.82
N GLU A 169 22.74 12.27 5.66
CA GLU A 169 23.21 10.97 6.15
C GLU A 169 22.35 9.85 5.58
N LEU A 170 22.94 8.96 4.80
CA LEU A 170 22.24 7.81 4.24
C LEU A 170 21.94 6.79 5.33
N ALA A 171 20.79 6.15 5.22
CA ALA A 171 20.32 5.10 6.14
C ALA A 171 20.57 3.69 5.60
N THR A 172 20.54 2.72 6.51
CA THR A 172 20.24 1.32 6.21
C THR A 172 18.80 1.01 6.63
N ASN A 173 18.22 -0.09 6.13
CA ASN A 173 16.90 -0.55 6.60
C ASN A 173 16.87 -0.77 8.12
N GLU A 174 17.94 -1.38 8.66
CA GLU A 174 18.11 -1.62 10.10
C GLU A 174 18.02 -0.32 10.90
N GLN A 175 18.77 0.71 10.50
CA GLN A 175 18.76 2.02 11.18
C GLN A 175 17.39 2.71 11.15
N LEU A 176 16.65 2.59 10.04
CA LEU A 176 15.29 3.13 9.95
C LEU A 176 14.32 2.38 10.88
N VAL A 177 14.44 1.06 10.96
CA VAL A 177 13.63 0.23 11.89
C VAL A 177 13.98 0.55 13.35
N GLU A 178 15.26 0.61 13.72
CA GLU A 178 15.71 0.98 15.07
C GLU A 178 15.19 2.37 15.49
N ARG A 179 15.24 3.32 14.55
CA ARG A 179 14.70 4.66 14.77
C ARG A 179 13.18 4.63 14.98
N ALA A 180 12.46 3.84 14.18
CA ALA A 180 11.02 3.67 14.33
C ALA A 180 10.66 3.04 15.69
N VAL A 181 11.35 1.98 16.09
CA VAL A 181 11.19 1.34 17.41
C VAL A 181 11.42 2.35 18.54
N THR A 182 12.49 3.13 18.46
CA THR A 182 12.79 4.17 19.48
C THR A 182 11.67 5.20 19.62
N ILE A 183 11.09 5.64 18.51
CA ILE A 183 9.96 6.58 18.51
C ILE A 183 8.72 5.95 19.15
N LEU A 184 8.39 4.72 18.75
CA LEU A 184 7.22 3.99 19.26
C LEU A 184 7.35 3.70 20.76
N ASP A 185 8.53 3.31 21.23
CA ASP A 185 8.81 3.11 22.66
C ASP A 185 8.64 4.41 23.46
N ALA A 186 9.13 5.53 22.94
CA ALA A 186 8.95 6.85 23.56
C ALA A 186 7.46 7.28 23.63
N MET A 187 6.62 6.76 22.74
CA MET A 187 5.16 6.95 22.73
C MET A 187 4.41 5.92 23.58
N ASN A 188 5.08 4.99 24.25
CA ASN A 188 4.51 3.82 24.95
C ASN A 188 3.63 2.95 24.02
N CYS A 189 3.97 2.87 22.75
CA CYS A 189 3.31 1.97 21.80
C CYS A 189 3.93 0.57 21.89
N LYS A 190 3.07 -0.45 22.09
CA LYS A 190 3.54 -1.84 22.06
C LYS A 190 3.81 -2.28 20.62
N ILE A 191 5.01 -2.80 20.37
CA ILE A 191 5.35 -3.46 19.11
C ILE A 191 4.98 -4.94 19.23
N LEU A 192 4.18 -5.44 18.30
CA LEU A 192 3.74 -6.84 18.28
C LEU A 192 4.82 -7.74 17.67
N GLY A 193 4.97 -8.94 18.21
CA GLY A 193 5.77 -9.99 17.59
C GLY A 193 5.07 -10.65 16.39
N PRO A 194 5.81 -11.45 15.59
CA PRO A 194 5.24 -12.08 14.39
C PRO A 194 4.00 -12.93 14.65
N ASP A 195 3.98 -13.69 15.75
CA ASP A 195 2.85 -14.57 16.07
C ASP A 195 1.61 -13.77 16.49
N GLU A 196 1.79 -12.69 17.25
CA GLU A 196 0.69 -11.76 17.59
C GLU A 196 0.11 -11.09 16.33
N VAL A 197 0.97 -10.77 15.34
CA VAL A 197 0.52 -10.20 14.05
C VAL A 197 -0.26 -11.22 13.24
N ARG A 198 0.21 -12.48 13.15
CA ARG A 198 -0.50 -13.58 12.48
C ARG A 198 -1.88 -13.80 13.08
N GLU A 199 -1.97 -13.85 14.40
CA GLU A 199 -3.25 -13.98 15.10
C GLU A 199 -4.18 -12.79 14.79
N LYS A 200 -3.66 -11.57 14.91
CA LYS A 200 -4.42 -10.34 14.70
C LYS A 200 -4.96 -10.20 13.27
N LEU A 201 -4.15 -10.54 12.28
CA LEU A 201 -4.50 -10.49 10.87
C LEU A 201 -5.17 -11.78 10.38
N GLN A 202 -5.33 -12.79 11.23
CA GLN A 202 -5.87 -14.11 10.89
C GLN A 202 -5.16 -14.71 9.67
N LEU A 203 -3.83 -14.69 9.69
CA LEU A 203 -3.00 -15.30 8.65
C LEU A 203 -2.98 -16.83 8.79
N ASN A 204 -2.83 -17.53 7.65
CA ASN A 204 -2.80 -19.01 7.60
C ASN A 204 -1.39 -19.56 7.85
#